data_63ea87dd12facdfcdc4b01297d5915d1
#
_entry.id   63ea87dd12facdfcdc4b01297d5915d1
#
_cell.length_a   1.000
_cell.length_b   1.000
_cell.length_c   1.000
_cell.angle_alpha   90.00
_cell.angle_beta   90.00
_cell.angle_gamma   90.00
#
_symmetry.space_group_name_H-M   'P 1'
#
loop_
_entity.id
_entity.type
_entity.pdbx_description
1 polymer ?
#
loop_
_entity_poly.entity_id
_entity_poly.type
_entity_poly.pdbx_seq_one_letter_code
_entity_poly.pdbx_strand_id
1 'polypeptide(L)'
;GASITGLSVSNIIDDRATFNFDNMNTFDVNGNQICKVDQIRIKYRPVGTNSWSQKNLGSPTGYNNGVCNSTQKTDKNLYGLTLATEYQWQVKVWYCDGQTTGWAQGPNFTTASECPNVGNTNAYGSTPTRATFTWDDSNGAYEFVRIKIRVDSIQNPTLSDFIQVGGAGVQYGIFTKNKNGLTQGETYRGQGRTWCDPNGGAYNSLGWTSFGVWTQPTNRIDLGQSIKDLDIYPNPSNDIFNIS
;
A
#
# COMPACT_ATOMS: atom_id res chain seq x y z
N GLY A 1 -12.61 -31.32 -24.81
CA GLY A 1 -12.27 -29.95 -24.45
C GLY A 1 -10.81 -29.64 -24.73
N ALA A 2 -10.45 -28.40 -24.74
CA ALA A 2 -9.08 -27.95 -24.99
C ALA A 2 -8.16 -28.32 -23.81
N SER A 3 -6.85 -28.49 -24.10
CA SER A 3 -5.83 -28.63 -23.08
C SER A 3 -5.71 -27.34 -22.29
N ILE A 4 -5.32 -27.44 -21.00
CA ILE A 4 -5.05 -26.29 -20.15
C ILE A 4 -3.69 -25.72 -20.57
N THR A 5 -3.69 -24.45 -21.01
CA THR A 5 -2.50 -23.72 -21.47
C THR A 5 -2.44 -22.33 -20.84
N GLY A 6 -1.35 -21.58 -21.07
CA GLY A 6 -1.17 -20.22 -20.60
C GLY A 6 -1.04 -20.07 -19.10
N LEU A 7 -0.66 -21.14 -18.37
CA LEU A 7 -0.54 -21.10 -16.92
C LEU A 7 0.60 -20.18 -16.48
N SER A 8 0.24 -19.10 -15.79
CA SER A 8 1.21 -18.15 -15.22
C SER A 8 0.65 -17.49 -13.97
N VAL A 9 1.50 -16.78 -13.22
CA VAL A 9 1.12 -16.02 -12.05
C VAL A 9 1.61 -14.59 -12.21
N SER A 10 0.75 -13.63 -11.93
CA SER A 10 1.06 -12.19 -12.00
C SER A 10 0.57 -11.46 -10.74
N ASN A 11 0.85 -10.17 -10.64
CA ASN A 11 0.42 -9.31 -9.55
C ASN A 11 0.71 -9.92 -8.16
N ILE A 12 1.91 -10.50 -8.02
CA ILE A 12 2.35 -11.15 -6.80
C ILE A 12 2.79 -10.07 -5.81
N ILE A 13 2.15 -10.03 -4.65
CA ILE A 13 2.55 -9.23 -3.50
C ILE A 13 2.58 -10.12 -2.25
N ASP A 14 2.67 -9.53 -1.08
CA ASP A 14 2.82 -10.26 0.18
C ASP A 14 1.65 -11.18 0.54
N ASP A 15 0.41 -10.78 0.24
CA ASP A 15 -0.80 -11.49 0.64
C ASP A 15 -1.67 -12.01 -0.51
N ARG A 16 -1.28 -11.76 -1.77
CA ARG A 16 -2.10 -12.11 -2.94
C ARG A 16 -1.32 -12.35 -4.22
N ALA A 17 -1.98 -13.00 -5.17
CA ALA A 17 -1.50 -13.22 -6.53
C ALA A 17 -2.67 -13.39 -7.49
N THR A 18 -2.43 -13.20 -8.80
CA THR A 18 -3.37 -13.49 -9.87
C THR A 18 -2.91 -14.72 -10.63
N PHE A 19 -3.72 -15.76 -10.66
CA PHE A 19 -3.51 -16.94 -11.49
C PHE A 19 -4.10 -16.69 -12.87
N ASN A 20 -3.32 -16.94 -13.91
CA ASN A 20 -3.71 -16.74 -15.30
C ASN A 20 -3.68 -18.07 -16.04
N PHE A 21 -4.56 -18.21 -17.03
CA PHE A 21 -4.70 -19.34 -17.93
C PHE A 21 -5.43 -18.91 -19.19
N ASP A 22 -5.23 -19.63 -20.27
CA ASP A 22 -5.92 -19.35 -21.54
C ASP A 22 -7.41 -19.66 -21.44
N ASN A 23 -8.19 -19.07 -22.36
CA ASN A 23 -9.58 -19.44 -22.55
C ASN A 23 -9.67 -20.88 -23.08
N MET A 24 -10.22 -21.77 -22.29
CA MET A 24 -10.32 -23.20 -22.59
C MET A 24 -11.62 -23.59 -23.28
N ASN A 25 -12.46 -22.64 -23.65
CA ASN A 25 -13.55 -22.88 -24.57
C ASN A 25 -13.01 -23.10 -25.98
N THR A 26 -13.70 -23.92 -26.77
CA THR A 26 -13.36 -24.13 -28.18
C THR A 26 -14.47 -23.62 -29.10
N PHE A 27 -14.08 -23.09 -30.24
CA PHE A 27 -14.96 -22.49 -31.20
C PHE A 27 -14.73 -23.14 -32.58
N ASP A 28 -15.77 -23.21 -33.40
CA ASP A 28 -15.65 -23.64 -34.79
C ASP A 28 -15.12 -22.50 -35.69
N VAL A 29 -14.94 -22.80 -36.97
CA VAL A 29 -14.43 -21.84 -37.98
C VAL A 29 -15.36 -20.62 -38.18
N ASN A 30 -16.63 -20.74 -37.77
CA ASN A 30 -17.63 -19.68 -37.87
C ASN A 30 -17.77 -18.89 -36.54
N GLY A 31 -16.96 -19.23 -35.52
CA GLY A 31 -16.99 -18.59 -34.22
C GLY A 31 -18.08 -19.12 -33.26
N ASN A 32 -18.74 -20.22 -33.59
CA ASN A 32 -19.70 -20.88 -32.70
C ASN A 32 -18.95 -21.67 -31.63
N GLN A 33 -19.40 -21.55 -30.38
CA GLN A 33 -18.80 -22.25 -29.25
C GLN A 33 -19.21 -23.74 -29.26
N ILE A 34 -18.25 -24.62 -29.57
CA ILE A 34 -18.48 -26.08 -29.67
C ILE A 34 -18.15 -26.81 -28.36
N CYS A 35 -17.22 -26.31 -27.56
CA CYS A 35 -16.95 -26.84 -26.24
C CYS A 35 -16.97 -25.72 -25.24
N LYS A 36 -17.83 -25.85 -24.24
CA LYS A 36 -18.06 -24.81 -23.21
C LYS A 36 -17.48 -25.24 -21.88
N VAL A 37 -16.80 -24.32 -21.21
CA VAL A 37 -16.28 -24.51 -19.87
C VAL A 37 -17.39 -24.24 -18.85
N ASP A 38 -17.71 -25.25 -18.03
CA ASP A 38 -18.69 -25.13 -16.94
C ASP A 38 -18.05 -24.63 -15.64
N GLN A 39 -16.92 -25.24 -15.25
CA GLN A 39 -16.18 -24.86 -14.05
C GLN A 39 -14.69 -24.96 -14.26
N ILE A 40 -13.97 -24.02 -13.64
CA ILE A 40 -12.52 -24.11 -13.44
C ILE A 40 -12.27 -24.19 -11.93
N ARG A 41 -11.47 -25.15 -11.50
CA ARG A 41 -11.01 -25.27 -10.12
C ARG A 41 -9.52 -25.08 -10.05
N ILE A 42 -9.11 -24.19 -9.16
CA ILE A 42 -7.71 -23.96 -8.82
C ILE A 42 -7.48 -24.51 -7.42
N LYS A 43 -6.45 -25.35 -7.26
CA LYS A 43 -5.90 -25.77 -5.98
C LYS A 43 -4.54 -25.13 -5.79
N TYR A 44 -4.23 -24.71 -4.59
CA TYR A 44 -2.93 -24.12 -4.25
C TYR A 44 -2.56 -24.46 -2.81
N ARG A 45 -1.25 -24.51 -2.54
CA ARG A 45 -0.72 -24.73 -1.19
C ARG A 45 0.71 -24.22 -1.10
N PRO A 46 1.21 -23.90 0.11
CA PRO A 46 2.64 -23.73 0.33
C PRO A 46 3.41 -25.02 -0.06
N VAL A 47 4.56 -24.83 -0.69
CA VAL A 47 5.45 -25.96 -1.02
C VAL A 47 5.85 -26.68 0.26
N GLY A 48 5.89 -28.02 0.24
CA GLY A 48 6.19 -28.85 1.39
C GLY A 48 5.02 -29.14 2.32
N THR A 49 3.82 -28.56 2.09
CA THR A 49 2.61 -28.89 2.86
C THR A 49 1.73 -29.92 2.13
N ASN A 50 0.87 -30.61 2.90
CA ASN A 50 -0.02 -31.63 2.34
C ASN A 50 -1.46 -31.13 2.07
N SER A 51 -1.88 -30.03 2.74
CA SER A 51 -3.25 -29.50 2.65
C SER A 51 -3.42 -28.55 1.47
N TRP A 52 -4.38 -28.81 0.62
CA TRP A 52 -4.74 -27.96 -0.50
C TRP A 52 -5.87 -27.02 -0.16
N SER A 53 -5.67 -25.74 -0.41
CA SER A 53 -6.74 -24.75 -0.52
C SER A 53 -7.29 -24.77 -1.95
N GLN A 54 -8.55 -24.33 -2.13
CA GLN A 54 -9.15 -24.31 -3.46
C GLN A 54 -10.01 -23.06 -3.70
N LYS A 55 -10.09 -22.68 -4.96
CA LYS A 55 -11.03 -21.67 -5.48
C LYS A 55 -11.66 -22.18 -6.76
N ASN A 56 -12.94 -21.86 -6.92
CA ASN A 56 -13.70 -22.20 -8.11
C ASN A 56 -14.08 -20.95 -8.89
N LEU A 57 -14.14 -21.11 -10.22
CA LEU A 57 -14.78 -20.18 -11.15
C LEU A 57 -15.95 -20.95 -11.79
N GLY A 58 -17.16 -20.46 -11.58
CA GLY A 58 -18.36 -21.22 -11.89
C GLY A 58 -18.62 -22.33 -10.87
N SER A 59 -19.80 -22.89 -10.93
CA SER A 59 -20.17 -24.08 -10.18
C SER A 59 -20.63 -25.12 -11.18
N PRO A 60 -20.20 -26.40 -11.08
CA PRO A 60 -20.67 -27.40 -12.01
C PRO A 60 -22.19 -27.49 -11.91
N THR A 61 -22.86 -27.12 -12.98
CA THR A 61 -24.32 -27.32 -13.08
C THR A 61 -24.61 -28.71 -13.60
N GLY A 62 -23.58 -29.31 -14.19
CA GLY A 62 -23.63 -30.65 -14.74
C GLY A 62 -24.46 -30.74 -16.03
N TYR A 63 -24.11 -31.73 -16.85
CA TYR A 63 -24.80 -32.05 -18.08
C TYR A 63 -26.30 -32.36 -17.88
N ASN A 64 -26.66 -32.86 -16.69
CA ASN A 64 -28.02 -33.35 -16.39
C ASN A 64 -29.09 -32.24 -16.28
N ASN A 65 -28.69 -30.97 -16.12
CA ASN A 65 -29.66 -29.87 -15.98
C ASN A 65 -29.80 -29.02 -17.24
N GLY A 66 -29.11 -29.33 -18.32
CA GLY A 66 -29.18 -28.60 -19.59
C GLY A 66 -28.66 -27.16 -19.52
N VAL A 67 -28.18 -26.73 -18.35
CA VAL A 67 -27.62 -25.39 -18.11
C VAL A 67 -26.14 -25.50 -17.89
N CYS A 68 -25.39 -24.64 -18.54
CA CYS A 68 -23.95 -24.58 -18.43
C CYS A 68 -23.50 -23.15 -18.15
N ASN A 69 -22.55 -22.95 -17.25
CA ASN A 69 -22.03 -21.62 -16.91
C ASN A 69 -21.33 -20.92 -18.08
N SER A 70 -20.79 -21.70 -19.02
CA SER A 70 -20.06 -21.17 -20.19
C SER A 70 -19.07 -20.05 -19.82
N THR A 71 -18.25 -20.30 -18.76
CA THR A 71 -17.33 -19.29 -18.26
C THR A 71 -16.22 -18.98 -19.26
N GLN A 72 -15.98 -17.67 -19.47
CA GLN A 72 -14.91 -17.14 -20.34
C GLN A 72 -13.72 -16.62 -19.52
N LYS A 73 -13.69 -16.92 -18.22
CA LYS A 73 -12.65 -16.43 -17.32
C LYS A 73 -11.29 -17.00 -17.69
N THR A 74 -10.28 -16.13 -17.68
CA THR A 74 -8.88 -16.43 -17.95
C THR A 74 -7.96 -16.11 -16.79
N ASP A 75 -8.54 -15.63 -15.67
CA ASP A 75 -7.78 -15.26 -14.47
C ASP A 75 -8.57 -15.50 -13.19
N LYS A 76 -7.83 -15.55 -12.09
CA LYS A 76 -8.38 -15.58 -10.72
C LYS A 76 -7.45 -14.94 -9.73
N ASN A 77 -7.93 -13.91 -9.04
CA ASN A 77 -7.25 -13.33 -7.89
C ASN A 77 -7.40 -14.21 -6.66
N LEU A 78 -6.31 -14.45 -5.98
CA LEU A 78 -6.25 -15.06 -4.66
C LEU A 78 -5.81 -14.04 -3.63
N TYR A 79 -6.41 -14.11 -2.45
CA TYR A 79 -6.14 -13.25 -1.32
C TYR A 79 -5.87 -14.10 -0.07
N GLY A 80 -5.21 -13.52 0.93
CA GLY A 80 -4.92 -14.20 2.20
C GLY A 80 -3.83 -15.25 2.06
N LEU A 81 -2.90 -15.06 1.14
CA LEU A 81 -1.68 -15.85 1.05
C LEU A 81 -0.72 -15.45 2.19
N THR A 82 0.14 -16.38 2.59
CA THR A 82 1.21 -16.12 3.56
C THR A 82 2.36 -15.42 2.86
N LEU A 83 2.89 -14.37 3.47
CA LEU A 83 4.03 -13.60 2.94
C LEU A 83 5.29 -14.46 2.84
N ALA A 84 6.23 -14.09 1.96
CA ALA A 84 7.54 -14.72 1.75
C ALA A 84 7.47 -16.26 1.62
N THR A 85 6.40 -16.77 1.02
CA THR A 85 6.09 -18.21 0.97
C THR A 85 6.02 -18.68 -0.47
N GLU A 86 6.73 -19.77 -0.77
CA GLU A 86 6.64 -20.42 -2.08
C GLU A 86 5.37 -21.28 -2.15
N TYR A 87 4.60 -21.10 -3.23
CA TYR A 87 3.36 -21.81 -3.51
C TYR A 87 3.47 -22.66 -4.77
N GLN A 88 2.84 -23.83 -4.74
CA GLN A 88 2.52 -24.62 -5.91
C GLN A 88 1.01 -24.65 -6.14
N TRP A 89 0.58 -24.78 -7.39
CA TRP A 89 -0.81 -24.75 -7.76
C TRP A 89 -1.12 -25.59 -8.97
N GLN A 90 -2.38 -25.98 -9.11
CA GLN A 90 -2.91 -26.83 -10.18
C GLN A 90 -4.27 -26.32 -10.61
N VAL A 91 -4.59 -26.56 -11.88
CA VAL A 91 -5.90 -26.24 -12.47
C VAL A 91 -6.56 -27.50 -13.01
N LYS A 92 -7.87 -27.60 -12.85
CA LYS A 92 -8.72 -28.60 -13.48
C LYS A 92 -9.98 -27.95 -14.05
N VAL A 93 -10.45 -28.44 -15.18
CA VAL A 93 -11.61 -27.90 -15.89
C VAL A 93 -12.68 -28.96 -16.03
N TRP A 94 -13.93 -28.56 -15.86
CA TRP A 94 -15.14 -29.32 -16.18
C TRP A 94 -15.82 -28.66 -17.36
N TYR A 95 -16.20 -29.46 -18.34
CA TYR A 95 -16.90 -28.99 -19.51
C TYR A 95 -18.39 -29.30 -19.41
N CYS A 96 -19.20 -28.58 -20.18
CA CYS A 96 -20.65 -28.70 -20.17
C CYS A 96 -21.17 -30.05 -20.73
N ASP A 97 -20.34 -30.78 -21.45
CA ASP A 97 -20.62 -32.16 -21.93
C ASP A 97 -20.32 -33.23 -20.86
N GLY A 98 -19.96 -32.82 -19.63
CA GLY A 98 -19.60 -33.72 -18.55
C GLY A 98 -18.15 -34.19 -18.55
N GLN A 99 -17.36 -33.88 -19.60
CA GLN A 99 -15.93 -34.20 -19.61
C GLN A 99 -15.14 -33.35 -18.64
N THR A 100 -13.98 -33.85 -18.21
CA THR A 100 -13.05 -33.11 -17.35
C THR A 100 -11.61 -33.28 -17.83
N THR A 101 -10.76 -32.29 -17.56
CA THR A 101 -9.31 -32.46 -17.73
C THR A 101 -8.69 -33.23 -16.56
N GLY A 102 -7.44 -33.66 -16.69
CA GLY A 102 -6.57 -33.91 -15.54
C GLY A 102 -6.21 -32.59 -14.82
N TRP A 103 -5.50 -32.73 -13.71
CA TRP A 103 -4.87 -31.58 -13.06
C TRP A 103 -3.64 -31.15 -13.85
N ALA A 104 -3.61 -29.87 -14.27
CA ALA A 104 -2.44 -29.26 -14.89
C ALA A 104 -1.69 -28.43 -13.85
N GLN A 105 -0.38 -28.67 -13.70
CA GLN A 105 0.50 -27.94 -12.79
C GLN A 105 0.92 -26.61 -13.42
N GLY A 106 0.70 -25.51 -12.71
CA GLY A 106 1.27 -24.22 -13.04
C GLY A 106 2.68 -24.03 -12.46
N PRO A 107 3.40 -22.98 -12.87
CA PRO A 107 4.70 -22.65 -12.31
C PRO A 107 4.56 -22.27 -10.83
N ASN A 108 5.52 -22.70 -10.00
CA ASN A 108 5.59 -22.22 -8.62
C ASN A 108 5.83 -20.70 -8.60
N PHE A 109 5.39 -20.06 -7.53
CA PHE A 109 5.64 -18.63 -7.30
C PHE A 109 5.87 -18.39 -5.81
N THR A 110 6.59 -17.32 -5.49
CA THR A 110 6.82 -16.89 -4.11
C THR A 110 6.15 -15.56 -3.88
N THR A 111 5.35 -15.45 -2.82
CA THR A 111 4.79 -14.18 -2.37
C THR A 111 5.90 -13.25 -1.89
N ALA A 112 5.69 -11.94 -2.01
CA ALA A 112 6.65 -10.97 -1.55
C ALA A 112 6.78 -11.00 0.00
N SER A 113 7.88 -10.44 0.51
CA SER A 113 8.02 -10.16 1.94
C SER A 113 7.09 -9.02 2.36
N GLU A 114 6.94 -8.82 3.67
CA GLU A 114 6.20 -7.67 4.20
C GLU A 114 6.82 -6.35 3.71
N CYS A 115 5.97 -5.40 3.33
CA CYS A 115 6.41 -4.05 3.03
C CYS A 115 6.76 -3.33 4.34
N PRO A 116 8.03 -2.88 4.53
CA PRO A 116 8.50 -2.39 5.81
C PRO A 116 7.82 -1.07 6.20
N ASN A 117 7.62 -0.86 7.49
CA ASN A 117 7.20 0.42 8.03
C ASN A 117 8.31 1.48 7.92
N VAL A 118 7.93 2.75 7.93
CA VAL A 118 8.87 3.87 8.01
C VAL A 118 9.71 3.76 9.29
N GLY A 119 11.02 3.90 9.18
CA GLY A 119 11.95 3.88 10.32
C GLY A 119 12.20 5.26 10.92
N ASN A 120 12.54 5.31 12.21
CA ASN A 120 13.05 6.48 12.96
C ASN A 120 12.41 7.83 12.61
N THR A 121 11.07 7.86 12.64
CA THR A 121 10.26 9.03 12.26
C THR A 121 10.37 10.16 13.27
N ASN A 122 10.47 11.39 12.79
CA ASN A 122 10.41 12.60 13.60
C ASN A 122 9.75 13.75 12.82
N ALA A 123 9.04 14.62 13.53
CA ALA A 123 8.49 15.87 12.97
C ALA A 123 8.65 17.01 13.96
N TYR A 124 9.01 18.19 13.45
CA TYR A 124 9.14 19.40 14.28
C TYR A 124 8.83 20.65 13.46
N GLY A 125 8.36 21.68 14.13
CA GLY A 125 8.19 23.01 13.54
C GLY A 125 9.55 23.67 13.31
N SER A 126 9.96 23.79 12.05
CA SER A 126 11.23 24.42 11.68
C SER A 126 11.12 25.94 11.54
N THR A 127 9.93 26.47 11.29
CA THR A 127 9.57 27.89 11.34
C THR A 127 8.10 28.00 11.79
N PRO A 128 7.60 29.18 12.10
CA PRO A 128 6.19 29.33 12.53
C PRO A 128 5.16 28.74 11.57
N THR A 129 5.45 28.70 10.28
CA THR A 129 4.52 28.22 9.26
C THR A 129 5.03 26.99 8.50
N ARG A 130 6.17 26.40 8.93
CA ARG A 130 6.77 25.23 8.26
C ARG A 130 7.16 24.16 9.26
N ALA A 131 6.83 22.92 8.98
CA ALA A 131 7.35 21.74 9.67
C ALA A 131 8.30 20.95 8.78
N THR A 132 9.28 20.31 9.40
CA THR A 132 10.21 19.37 8.78
C THR A 132 9.92 17.99 9.32
N PHE A 133 9.87 17.02 8.39
CA PHE A 133 9.72 15.59 8.65
C PHE A 133 11.01 14.90 8.30
N THR A 134 11.48 14.00 9.16
CA THR A 134 12.65 13.16 8.91
C THR A 134 12.34 11.72 9.26
N TRP A 135 12.92 10.79 8.53
CA TRP A 135 12.79 9.34 8.72
C TRP A 135 13.97 8.63 8.09
N ASP A 136 14.00 7.30 8.15
CA ASP A 136 15.00 6.48 7.49
C ASP A 136 14.42 5.16 6.98
N ASP A 137 15.28 4.31 6.44
CA ASP A 137 15.00 2.98 5.92
C ASP A 137 15.51 1.86 6.83
N SER A 138 15.68 2.12 8.13
CA SER A 138 16.20 1.13 9.08
C SER A 138 15.36 -0.15 9.15
N ASN A 139 14.09 -0.10 8.75
CA ASN A 139 13.21 -1.26 8.67
C ASN A 139 13.23 -1.96 7.30
N GLY A 140 13.90 -1.41 6.31
CA GLY A 140 14.02 -1.94 4.95
C GLY A 140 13.62 -0.97 3.85
N ALA A 141 13.93 -1.33 2.61
CA ALA A 141 13.65 -0.54 1.43
C ALA A 141 12.18 -0.61 1.01
N TYR A 142 11.68 0.48 0.43
CA TYR A 142 10.34 0.64 -0.11
C TYR A 142 10.40 1.52 -1.37
N GLU A 143 9.31 1.74 -2.07
CA GLU A 143 9.31 2.60 -3.27
C GLU A 143 9.06 4.07 -2.91
N PHE A 144 8.05 4.33 -2.09
CA PHE A 144 7.75 5.69 -1.61
C PHE A 144 7.01 5.68 -0.27
N VAL A 145 7.05 6.81 0.42
CA VAL A 145 6.29 7.06 1.65
C VAL A 145 5.24 8.15 1.41
N ARG A 146 4.02 7.94 1.90
CA ARG A 146 3.01 9.00 2.04
C ARG A 146 2.99 9.46 3.48
N ILE A 147 3.05 10.78 3.66
CA ILE A 147 2.98 11.41 4.96
C ILE A 147 1.72 12.28 4.97
N LYS A 148 0.94 12.16 6.02
CA LYS A 148 -0.22 13.01 6.27
C LYS A 148 -0.20 13.52 7.70
N ILE A 149 -0.72 14.73 7.87
CA ILE A 149 -0.79 15.42 9.15
C ILE A 149 -2.22 15.91 9.39
N ARG A 150 -2.56 16.15 10.62
CA ARG A 150 -3.79 16.83 11.01
C ARG A 150 -3.58 17.67 12.27
N VAL A 151 -4.49 18.57 12.53
CA VAL A 151 -4.55 19.26 13.82
C VAL A 151 -4.80 18.24 14.93
N ASP A 152 -4.05 18.33 16.01
CA ASP A 152 -4.07 17.32 17.09
C ASP A 152 -5.40 17.30 17.86
N SER A 153 -6.03 18.46 18.03
CA SER A 153 -7.29 18.61 18.77
C SER A 153 -8.51 17.91 18.14
N ILE A 154 -8.44 17.52 16.86
CA ILE A 154 -9.53 16.82 16.17
C ILE A 154 -9.63 15.37 16.68
N GLN A 155 -10.70 15.05 17.41
CA GLN A 155 -10.87 13.74 18.07
C GLN A 155 -11.33 12.62 17.10
N ASN A 156 -12.23 12.94 16.15
CA ASN A 156 -12.78 11.97 15.19
C ASN A 156 -12.48 12.46 13.76
N PRO A 157 -11.23 12.32 13.28
CA PRO A 157 -10.84 12.89 11.99
C PRO A 157 -11.49 12.16 10.84
N THR A 158 -11.99 12.91 9.88
CA THR A 158 -12.42 12.47 8.55
C THR A 158 -11.25 12.56 7.57
N LEU A 159 -11.41 12.06 6.35
CA LEU A 159 -10.36 12.15 5.33
C LEU A 159 -10.00 13.59 4.97
N SER A 160 -10.96 14.52 5.05
CA SER A 160 -10.76 15.95 4.76
C SER A 160 -9.91 16.67 5.82
N ASP A 161 -9.79 16.14 7.01
CA ASP A 161 -8.99 16.73 8.09
C ASP A 161 -7.49 16.47 7.92
N PHE A 162 -7.12 15.59 7.00
CA PHE A 162 -5.72 15.28 6.74
C PHE A 162 -5.14 16.12 5.61
N ILE A 163 -3.99 16.71 5.89
CA ILE A 163 -3.16 17.46 4.96
C ILE A 163 -2.01 16.54 4.50
N GLN A 164 -1.82 16.41 3.20
CA GLN A 164 -0.71 15.61 2.65
C GLN A 164 0.60 16.40 2.65
N VAL A 165 1.69 15.69 2.95
CA VAL A 165 3.06 16.20 2.91
C VAL A 165 3.80 15.50 1.76
N GLY A 166 4.31 16.29 0.80
CA GLY A 166 5.03 15.75 -0.34
C GLY A 166 4.15 15.24 -1.50
N GLY A 167 2.90 15.71 -1.58
CA GLY A 167 1.99 15.34 -2.68
C GLY A 167 1.58 13.87 -2.64
N ALA A 168 1.67 13.18 -3.77
CA ALA A 168 1.27 11.78 -3.90
C ALA A 168 2.17 10.79 -3.12
N GLY A 169 3.40 11.20 -2.81
CA GLY A 169 4.37 10.41 -2.06
C GLY A 169 5.77 10.99 -2.17
N VAL A 170 6.65 10.61 -1.27
CA VAL A 170 8.09 10.95 -1.29
C VAL A 170 8.85 9.69 -1.65
N GLN A 171 9.61 9.73 -2.75
CA GLN A 171 10.35 8.60 -3.30
C GLN A 171 11.44 8.12 -2.34
N TYR A 172 11.75 6.83 -2.41
CA TYR A 172 12.85 6.21 -1.70
C TYR A 172 14.18 6.96 -1.94
N GLY A 173 15.04 6.99 -0.94
CA GLY A 173 16.30 7.75 -0.99
C GLY A 173 16.16 9.22 -0.56
N ILE A 174 14.92 9.73 -0.43
CA ILE A 174 14.64 11.03 0.17
C ILE A 174 14.08 10.78 1.57
N PHE A 175 14.82 11.16 2.60
CA PHE A 175 14.49 10.89 4.00
C PHE A 175 14.14 12.15 4.78
N THR A 176 13.80 13.22 4.08
CA THR A 176 13.33 14.48 4.68
C THR A 176 12.32 15.16 3.77
N LYS A 177 11.33 15.82 4.37
CA LYS A 177 10.34 16.63 3.63
C LYS A 177 9.83 17.77 4.48
N ASN A 178 9.65 18.92 3.84
CA ASN A 178 9.03 20.09 4.47
C ASN A 178 7.56 20.23 4.08
N LYS A 179 6.75 20.73 5.01
CA LYS A 179 5.38 21.17 4.77
C LYS A 179 5.28 22.65 5.17
N ASN A 180 4.92 23.48 4.21
CA ASN A 180 4.67 24.91 4.41
C ASN A 180 3.16 25.16 4.60
N GLY A 181 2.81 26.39 5.03
CA GLY A 181 1.44 26.86 5.16
C GLY A 181 0.72 26.31 6.39
N LEU A 182 1.47 25.98 7.43
CA LEU A 182 0.92 25.56 8.72
C LEU A 182 0.59 26.79 9.58
N THR A 183 -0.35 26.64 10.52
CA THR A 183 -0.78 27.70 11.42
C THR A 183 0.20 27.82 12.58
N GLN A 184 0.69 29.04 12.81
CA GLN A 184 1.56 29.39 13.92
C GLN A 184 0.88 29.07 15.27
N GLY A 185 1.60 28.46 16.19
CA GLY A 185 1.09 28.10 17.52
C GLY A 185 0.15 26.88 17.53
N GLU A 186 -0.25 26.38 16.38
CA GLU A 186 -1.12 25.20 16.27
C GLU A 186 -0.35 23.91 16.52
N THR A 187 -0.99 22.94 17.18
CA THR A 187 -0.44 21.61 17.43
C THR A 187 -0.92 20.62 16.39
N TYR A 188 0.01 19.90 15.79
CA TYR A 188 -0.21 18.91 14.77
C TYR A 188 0.28 17.53 15.20
N ARG A 189 -0.32 16.49 14.62
CA ARG A 189 0.24 15.13 14.63
C ARG A 189 0.43 14.63 13.21
N GLY A 190 1.51 13.88 13.01
CA GLY A 190 1.87 13.30 11.73
C GLY A 190 1.89 11.78 11.74
N GLN A 191 1.68 11.19 10.58
CA GLN A 191 1.84 9.77 10.36
C GLN A 191 2.25 9.48 8.93
N GLY A 192 3.06 8.43 8.73
CA GLY A 192 3.54 7.99 7.44
C GLY A 192 3.29 6.52 7.20
N ARG A 193 3.16 6.16 5.93
CA ARG A 193 3.00 4.77 5.47
C ARG A 193 3.81 4.58 4.21
N THR A 194 4.48 3.45 4.08
CA THR A 194 5.29 3.08 2.91
C THR A 194 4.47 2.28 1.89
N TRP A 195 4.88 2.37 0.65
CA TRP A 195 4.42 1.56 -0.47
C TRP A 195 5.62 0.89 -1.12
N CYS A 196 5.49 -0.41 -1.39
CA CYS A 196 6.49 -1.23 -2.05
C CYS A 196 6.15 -1.51 -3.53
N ASP A 197 5.03 -0.99 -4.02
CA ASP A 197 4.67 -0.95 -5.43
C ASP A 197 4.82 0.49 -5.92
N PRO A 198 5.64 0.76 -6.97
CA PRO A 198 5.85 2.12 -7.49
C PRO A 198 4.56 2.78 -7.98
N ASN A 199 3.56 1.99 -8.36
CA ASN A 199 2.25 2.49 -8.79
C ASN A 199 1.26 2.68 -7.63
N GLY A 200 1.66 2.37 -6.40
CA GLY A 200 0.80 2.36 -5.22
C GLY A 200 0.04 1.04 -5.06
N GLY A 201 -1.25 1.10 -4.82
CA GLY A 201 -2.07 -0.11 -4.68
C GLY A 201 -1.99 -0.75 -3.30
N ALA A 202 -2.11 -2.08 -3.25
CA ALA A 202 -2.29 -2.82 -2.03
C ALA A 202 -0.99 -3.22 -1.33
N TYR A 203 0.14 -3.24 -2.05
CA TYR A 203 1.43 -3.60 -1.47
C TYR A 203 2.03 -2.41 -0.72
N ASN A 204 1.66 -2.30 0.54
CA ASN A 204 2.08 -1.23 1.44
C ASN A 204 2.24 -1.78 2.86
N SER A 205 2.92 -1.06 3.74
CA SER A 205 3.11 -1.48 5.13
C SER A 205 1.77 -1.66 5.86
N LEU A 206 1.75 -2.52 6.87
CA LEU A 206 0.51 -2.89 7.59
C LEU A 206 -0.18 -1.70 8.24
N GLY A 207 0.58 -0.72 8.71
CA GLY A 207 0.04 0.41 9.46
C GLY A 207 0.63 1.75 9.09
N TRP A 208 0.06 2.80 9.71
CA TRP A 208 0.60 4.14 9.69
C TRP A 208 1.54 4.32 10.88
N THR A 209 2.80 4.66 10.62
CA THR A 209 3.80 4.96 11.64
C THR A 209 3.66 6.41 12.09
N SER A 210 3.65 6.66 13.39
CA SER A 210 3.56 8.03 13.92
C SER A 210 4.84 8.81 13.67
N PHE A 211 4.71 10.06 13.21
CA PHE A 211 5.79 11.06 13.21
C PHE A 211 5.82 11.90 14.49
N GLY A 212 4.95 11.59 15.45
CA GLY A 212 4.82 12.32 16.69
C GLY A 212 3.80 13.45 16.64
N VAL A 213 3.81 14.22 17.69
CA VAL A 213 2.99 15.43 17.89
C VAL A 213 3.96 16.58 18.12
N TRP A 214 3.71 17.73 17.48
CA TRP A 214 4.52 18.93 17.64
C TRP A 214 3.65 20.18 17.58
N THR A 215 4.10 21.26 18.20
CA THR A 215 3.47 22.57 18.11
C THR A 215 4.32 23.47 17.23
N GLN A 216 3.68 24.19 16.31
CA GLN A 216 4.37 25.17 15.47
C GLN A 216 4.90 26.33 16.34
N PRO A 217 6.16 26.75 16.11
CA PRO A 217 6.70 27.91 16.79
C PRO A 217 5.83 29.15 16.59
N THR A 218 5.86 30.05 17.55
CA THR A 218 5.25 31.38 17.44
C THR A 218 6.34 32.41 17.14
N ASN A 219 6.01 33.44 16.38
CA ASN A 219 6.92 34.59 16.17
C ASN A 219 6.95 35.52 17.40
N ARG A 220 6.44 35.07 18.54
CA ARG A 220 6.43 35.91 19.74
C ARG A 220 7.87 36.09 20.20
N ILE A 221 8.47 37.18 19.83
CA ILE A 221 9.56 37.74 20.61
C ILE A 221 8.90 38.07 21.95
N ASP A 222 9.23 37.34 22.98
CA ASP A 222 8.80 37.70 24.34
C ASP A 222 9.65 38.88 24.77
N LEU A 223 9.20 40.08 24.36
CA LEU A 223 9.82 41.36 24.73
C LEU A 223 9.92 41.51 26.25
N GLY A 224 9.18 40.69 27.01
CA GLY A 224 9.23 40.68 28.47
C GLY A 224 10.48 40.05 29.07
N GLN A 225 11.17 39.15 28.35
CA GLN A 225 12.43 38.57 28.86
C GLN A 225 13.68 39.26 28.33
N SER A 226 13.62 39.89 27.16
CA SER A 226 14.76 40.59 26.56
C SER A 226 15.06 41.93 27.23
N ILE A 227 14.12 42.48 27.99
CA ILE A 227 14.27 43.80 28.62
C ILE A 227 14.83 43.72 30.07
N LYS A 228 14.94 42.52 30.66
CA LYS A 228 15.48 42.36 32.01
C LYS A 228 16.97 42.69 32.14
N ASP A 229 17.71 42.68 31.05
CA ASP A 229 19.16 42.95 31.03
C ASP A 229 19.50 44.20 30.19
N LEU A 230 18.54 45.10 29.99
CA LEU A 230 18.81 46.36 29.31
C LEU A 230 19.39 47.37 30.30
N ASP A 231 20.70 47.43 30.38
CA ASP A 231 21.39 48.46 31.13
C ASP A 231 21.44 49.76 30.29
N ILE A 232 20.66 50.74 30.71
CA ILE A 232 20.70 52.08 30.09
C ILE A 232 21.62 52.94 30.91
N TYR A 233 22.77 53.30 30.35
CA TYR A 233 23.71 54.21 30.95
C TYR A 233 23.53 55.60 30.36
N PRO A 234 23.40 56.65 31.22
CA PRO A 234 23.44 57.99 30.68
C PRO A 234 24.85 58.29 30.13
N ASN A 235 24.91 58.73 28.90
CA ASN A 235 26.18 59.22 28.35
C ASN A 235 26.52 60.55 29.00
N PRO A 236 27.66 60.70 29.68
CA PRO A 236 28.01 61.93 30.39
C PRO A 236 28.25 63.13 29.46
N SER A 237 28.17 62.99 28.19
CA SER A 237 28.29 64.07 27.21
C SER A 237 27.08 64.11 26.28
N ASN A 238 26.12 64.96 26.56
CA ASN A 238 25.04 65.40 25.67
C ASN A 238 23.83 64.45 25.48
N ASP A 239 23.14 64.06 26.53
CA ASP A 239 21.81 63.43 26.47
C ASP A 239 21.67 62.23 25.50
N ILE A 240 22.76 61.51 25.22
CA ILE A 240 22.77 60.33 24.42
C ILE A 240 22.84 59.10 25.34
N PHE A 241 21.97 58.13 25.11
CA PHE A 241 21.97 56.84 25.81
C PHE A 241 22.62 55.74 24.92
N ASN A 242 23.56 55.00 25.50
CA ASN A 242 24.07 53.80 24.90
C ASN A 242 23.26 52.58 25.34
N ILE A 243 22.83 51.75 24.41
CA ILE A 243 22.14 50.48 24.65
C ILE A 243 23.16 49.37 24.30
N SER A 244 23.52 48.58 25.27
CA SER A 244 24.38 47.40 25.13
C SER A 244 23.59 46.12 25.21
#